data_c94fd651c425809075d90411d9983e5f
#
_entry.id   c94fd651c425809075d90411d9983e5f
#
_cell.length_a   1.000
_cell.length_b   1.000
_cell.length_c   1.000
_cell.angle_alpha   90.00
_cell.angle_beta   90.00
_cell.angle_gamma   90.00
#
_symmetry.space_group_name_H-M   'P 1'
#
loop_
_entity.id
_entity.type
_entity.pdbx_description
1 polymer ?
#
loop_
_entity_poly.entity_id
_entity_poly.type
_entity_poly.pdbx_seq_one_letter_code
_entity_poly.pdbx_strand_id
1 'polypeptide(L)'
;KIFFRFLYVYKNVLQYGILGEKDAGEQFFKGKQKQGFDFYSAHIFMRRAGIIKSLAIGDFTVNLGQGLTQWQSLAFKKSADVINIKREADVLRPYNAAGEINFHRGLGITLAKNNWQLTAFVSYRNIDANFVADTLQHQTGYVSSLQTSGYHRTKTETDDKGIQRQLAFGANARYRFKKLHLSINGIYYTFRLPLIKPAEPYNLFALN
;
A
#
# COMPACT_ATOMS: atom_id res chain seq x y z
N LYS A 1 4.85 18.72 13.71
CA LYS A 1 4.62 17.31 13.42
C LYS A 1 4.49 16.53 14.71
N ILE A 2 3.46 15.69 14.86
CA ILE A 2 3.24 14.81 16.01
C ILE A 2 3.20 13.37 15.47
N PHE A 3 3.93 12.50 16.13
CA PHE A 3 4.03 11.10 15.74
C PHE A 3 3.93 10.22 16.98
N PHE A 4 3.02 9.26 16.94
CA PHE A 4 2.87 8.23 17.96
C PHE A 4 3.01 6.86 17.32
N ARG A 5 3.78 5.98 17.93
CA ARG A 5 3.92 4.60 17.49
C ARG A 5 4.04 3.68 18.69
N PHE A 6 3.18 2.67 18.73
CA PHE A 6 3.30 1.53 19.62
C PHE A 6 3.57 0.28 18.77
N LEU A 7 4.58 -0.49 19.14
CA LEU A 7 4.96 -1.71 18.47
C LEU A 7 5.31 -2.78 19.50
N TYR A 8 4.66 -3.92 19.40
CA TYR A 8 4.96 -5.10 20.19
C TYR A 8 5.41 -6.25 19.29
N VAL A 9 6.51 -6.91 19.67
CA VAL A 9 7.08 -8.05 18.94
C VAL A 9 7.34 -9.18 19.93
N TYR A 10 6.71 -10.33 19.68
CA TYR A 10 6.89 -11.53 20.49
C TYR A 10 7.64 -12.61 19.69
N LYS A 11 8.84 -12.97 20.11
CA LYS A 11 9.69 -14.04 19.56
C LYS A 11 9.77 -14.08 18.04
N ASN A 12 9.63 -12.94 17.38
CA ASN A 12 9.54 -12.81 15.91
C ASN A 12 8.44 -13.70 15.27
N VAL A 13 7.48 -14.15 16.06
CA VAL A 13 6.32 -14.94 15.61
C VAL A 13 5.09 -14.06 15.48
N LEU A 14 4.86 -13.19 16.47
CA LEU A 14 3.73 -12.27 16.48
C LEU A 14 4.25 -10.84 16.60
N GLN A 15 3.73 -9.97 15.77
CA GLN A 15 3.95 -8.53 15.82
C GLN A 15 2.61 -7.83 15.67
N TYR A 16 2.35 -6.85 16.50
CA TYR A 16 1.25 -5.92 16.27
C TYR A 16 1.68 -4.50 16.61
N GLY A 17 1.08 -3.55 15.93
CA GLY A 17 1.43 -2.15 16.12
C GLY A 17 0.31 -1.22 15.72
N ILE A 18 0.33 -0.05 16.33
CA ILE A 18 -0.54 1.07 16.03
C ILE A 18 0.34 2.31 15.86
N LEU A 19 0.01 3.10 14.87
CA LEU A 19 0.69 4.33 14.55
C LEU A 19 -0.34 5.43 14.31
N GLY A 20 -0.06 6.63 14.82
CA GLY A 20 -0.78 7.84 14.53
C GLY A 20 0.18 8.93 14.12
N GLU A 21 -0.13 9.66 13.07
CA GLU A 21 0.68 10.75 12.58
C GLU A 21 -0.15 11.99 12.27
N LYS A 22 0.48 13.12 12.44
CA LYS A 22 -0.03 14.45 12.07
C LYS A 22 1.14 15.32 11.61
N ASP A 23 1.04 15.83 10.41
CA ASP A 23 2.05 16.74 9.88
C ASP A 23 1.94 18.19 10.44
N ALA A 24 2.99 18.97 10.23
CA ALA A 24 2.98 20.38 10.59
C ALA A 24 1.94 21.15 9.76
N GLY A 25 1.14 21.98 10.43
CA GLY A 25 0.09 22.76 9.79
C GLY A 25 -1.28 22.09 9.73
N GLU A 26 -1.38 20.77 9.99
CA GLU A 26 -2.66 20.07 10.01
C GLU A 26 -3.45 20.30 11.29
N GLN A 27 -4.75 20.13 11.19
CA GLN A 27 -5.66 20.28 12.34
C GLN A 27 -5.50 19.08 13.29
N PHE A 28 -5.66 19.34 14.59
CA PHE A 28 -5.57 18.33 15.64
C PHE A 28 -6.75 18.50 16.60
N PHE A 29 -7.63 17.51 16.69
CA PHE A 29 -8.91 17.54 17.41
C PHE A 29 -9.81 18.72 17.03
N LYS A 30 -9.67 19.26 15.81
CA LYS A 30 -10.45 20.40 15.30
C LYS A 30 -10.95 20.14 13.89
N GLY A 31 -11.99 20.85 13.48
CA GLY A 31 -12.52 20.87 12.13
C GLY A 31 -12.89 19.47 11.62
N LYS A 32 -12.32 19.04 10.52
CA LYS A 32 -12.52 17.71 9.94
C LYS A 32 -11.71 16.61 10.63
N GLN A 33 -10.65 16.97 11.40
CA GLN A 33 -9.79 16.02 12.12
C GLN A 33 -10.22 15.82 13.57
N LYS A 34 -11.50 15.49 13.78
CA LYS A 34 -12.07 15.31 15.13
C LYS A 34 -11.43 14.18 15.91
N GLN A 35 -10.85 13.17 15.22
CA GLN A 35 -10.22 11.99 15.83
C GLN A 35 -8.76 12.24 16.25
N GLY A 36 -8.21 13.40 16.02
CA GLY A 36 -6.86 13.81 16.41
C GLY A 36 -5.85 13.70 15.28
N PHE A 37 -5.24 12.53 15.09
CA PHE A 37 -4.24 12.34 14.05
C PHE A 37 -4.87 12.34 12.66
N ASP A 38 -4.09 12.78 11.70
CA ASP A 38 -4.48 12.79 10.29
C ASP A 38 -4.41 11.41 9.67
N PHE A 39 -3.37 10.67 9.98
CA PHE A 39 -3.15 9.31 9.54
C PHE A 39 -3.12 8.32 10.71
N TYR A 40 -3.78 7.19 10.52
CA TYR A 40 -3.73 6.05 11.42
C TYR A 40 -3.34 4.79 10.65
N SER A 41 -2.44 4.02 11.23
CA SER A 41 -2.07 2.70 10.74
C SER A 41 -2.10 1.69 11.89
N ALA A 42 -2.63 0.50 11.60
CA ALA A 42 -2.62 -0.60 12.55
C ALA A 42 -2.38 -1.92 11.81
N HIS A 43 -1.62 -2.81 12.45
CA HIS A 43 -1.37 -4.12 11.87
C HIS A 43 -1.22 -5.20 12.95
N ILE A 44 -1.61 -6.42 12.57
CA ILE A 44 -1.26 -7.67 13.24
C ILE A 44 -0.54 -8.53 12.21
N PHE A 45 0.64 -9.00 12.55
CA PHE A 45 1.46 -9.81 11.66
C PHE A 45 1.97 -11.05 12.39
N MET A 46 1.65 -12.23 11.86
CA MET A 46 2.07 -13.51 12.41
C MET A 46 2.99 -14.23 11.43
N ARG A 47 4.00 -14.93 11.97
CA ARG A 47 4.95 -15.75 11.21
C ARG A 47 5.04 -17.15 11.77
N ARG A 48 5.35 -18.13 10.91
CA ARG A 48 5.73 -19.49 11.28
C ARG A 48 4.67 -20.25 12.08
N ALA A 49 3.42 -20.25 11.64
CA ALA A 49 2.36 -21.05 12.23
C ALA A 49 2.03 -22.25 11.34
N GLY A 50 2.75 -23.34 11.50
CA GLY A 50 2.61 -24.55 10.67
C GLY A 50 2.91 -24.27 9.19
N ILE A 51 1.93 -24.49 8.32
CA ILE A 51 2.03 -24.19 6.89
C ILE A 51 1.92 -22.69 6.59
N ILE A 52 1.44 -21.89 7.54
CA ILE A 52 1.33 -20.45 7.38
C ILE A 52 2.71 -19.82 7.62
N LYS A 53 3.37 -19.42 6.53
CA LYS A 53 4.65 -18.70 6.61
C LYS A 53 4.47 -17.30 7.16
N SER A 54 3.42 -16.58 6.72
CA SER A 54 3.04 -15.27 7.25
C SER A 54 1.55 -14.99 7.06
N LEU A 55 0.98 -14.26 8.01
CA LEU A 55 -0.37 -13.72 7.99
C LEU A 55 -0.29 -12.23 8.35
N ALA A 56 -0.88 -11.39 7.53
CA ALA A 56 -0.97 -9.95 7.72
C ALA A 56 -2.44 -9.56 7.83
N ILE A 57 -2.80 -8.80 8.86
CA ILE A 57 -4.13 -8.21 9.07
C ILE A 57 -3.93 -6.73 9.34
N GLY A 58 -4.70 -5.86 8.69
CA GLY A 58 -4.55 -4.40 8.76
C GLY A 58 -3.59 -3.90 7.68
N ASP A 59 -2.59 -3.11 8.07
CA ASP A 59 -1.68 -2.45 7.13
C ASP A 59 -0.42 -3.29 6.88
N PHE A 60 -0.14 -3.57 5.62
CA PHE A 60 1.00 -4.37 5.18
C PHE A 60 1.55 -3.91 3.83
N THR A 61 2.75 -4.33 3.51
CA THR A 61 3.39 -4.10 2.21
C THR A 61 3.53 -5.40 1.44
N VAL A 62 3.50 -5.27 0.10
CA VAL A 62 3.62 -6.39 -0.84
C VAL A 62 4.82 -6.16 -1.75
N ASN A 63 5.67 -7.20 -1.88
CA ASN A 63 6.84 -7.18 -2.75
C ASN A 63 6.80 -8.41 -3.66
N LEU A 64 6.62 -8.18 -4.95
CA LEU A 64 6.49 -9.25 -5.93
C LEU A 64 7.73 -9.35 -6.82
N GLY A 65 8.37 -10.51 -6.82
CA GLY A 65 9.52 -10.81 -7.68
C GLY A 65 10.66 -9.81 -7.50
N GLN A 66 11.08 -9.19 -8.58
CA GLN A 66 12.12 -8.14 -8.62
C GLN A 66 11.54 -6.72 -8.67
N GLY A 67 10.23 -6.58 -8.46
CA GLY A 67 9.55 -5.28 -8.37
C GLY A 67 9.04 -4.72 -9.69
N LEU A 68 8.89 -5.54 -10.72
CA LEU A 68 8.28 -5.10 -11.98
C LEU A 68 6.79 -4.84 -11.83
N THR A 69 6.09 -5.70 -11.08
CA THR A 69 4.65 -5.54 -10.80
C THR A 69 4.40 -4.69 -9.57
N GLN A 70 5.07 -5.00 -8.46
CA GLN A 70 4.83 -4.34 -7.17
C GLN A 70 6.07 -4.42 -6.28
N TRP A 71 6.48 -3.26 -5.73
CA TRP A 71 7.53 -3.18 -4.73
C TRP A 71 7.27 -2.01 -3.78
N GLN A 72 7.06 -2.30 -2.51
CA GLN A 72 6.77 -1.30 -1.47
C GLN A 72 7.85 -1.25 -0.38
N SER A 73 8.83 -2.14 -0.43
CA SER A 73 10.00 -2.07 0.45
C SER A 73 11.04 -1.08 -0.09
N LEU A 74 11.92 -0.64 0.80
CA LEU A 74 13.04 0.21 0.41
C LEU A 74 13.85 -0.43 -0.72
N ALA A 75 14.15 0.34 -1.75
CA ALA A 75 14.99 -0.07 -2.86
C ALA A 75 15.98 1.04 -3.17
N PHE A 76 17.24 0.76 -2.97
CA PHE A 76 18.32 1.67 -3.39
C PHE A 76 18.46 1.60 -4.91
N LYS A 77 18.37 2.75 -5.57
CA LYS A 77 18.42 2.84 -7.05
C LYS A 77 19.83 2.65 -7.61
N LYS A 78 20.85 3.01 -6.83
CA LYS A 78 22.27 2.91 -7.19
C LYS A 78 23.04 2.40 -5.99
N SER A 79 23.87 1.38 -6.19
CA SER A 79 24.82 0.86 -5.22
C SER A 79 26.21 0.84 -5.84
N ALA A 80 27.22 1.10 -5.02
CA ALA A 80 28.62 0.87 -5.40
C ALA A 80 28.92 -0.62 -5.61
N ASP A 81 28.09 -1.51 -5.02
CA ASP A 81 28.22 -2.95 -5.14
C ASP A 81 27.54 -3.45 -6.41
N VAL A 82 28.34 -3.75 -7.43
CA VAL A 82 27.88 -4.30 -8.71
C VAL A 82 27.14 -5.65 -8.55
N ILE A 83 27.41 -6.37 -7.45
CA ILE A 83 26.86 -7.70 -7.17
C ILE A 83 25.45 -7.65 -6.58
N ASN A 84 25.03 -6.56 -5.93
CA ASN A 84 23.73 -6.42 -5.26
C ASN A 84 22.60 -5.98 -6.21
N ILE A 85 22.48 -6.65 -7.35
CA ILE A 85 21.45 -6.34 -8.36
C ILE A 85 20.09 -6.92 -7.96
N LYS A 86 20.09 -8.06 -7.25
CA LYS A 86 18.88 -8.81 -6.94
C LYS A 86 18.18 -8.24 -5.71
N ARG A 87 16.92 -7.84 -5.89
CA ARG A 87 16.06 -7.46 -4.77
C ARG A 87 15.58 -8.70 -4.02
N GLU A 88 15.75 -8.72 -2.71
CA GLU A 88 15.26 -9.78 -1.84
C GLU A 88 14.42 -9.18 -0.71
N ALA A 89 13.14 -9.55 -0.67
CA ALA A 89 12.26 -9.25 0.44
C ALA A 89 11.19 -10.35 0.55
N ASP A 90 10.65 -10.50 1.78
CA ASP A 90 9.42 -11.28 1.95
C ASP A 90 8.28 -10.63 1.16
N VAL A 91 7.42 -11.47 0.57
CA VAL A 91 6.28 -10.98 -0.22
C VAL A 91 5.36 -10.13 0.64
N LEU A 92 5.00 -10.60 1.84
CA LEU A 92 4.22 -9.84 2.81
C LEU A 92 5.11 -9.36 3.95
N ARG A 93 4.99 -8.08 4.29
CA ARG A 93 5.66 -7.46 5.45
C ARG A 93 4.68 -6.54 6.19
N PRO A 94 4.78 -6.44 7.53
CA PRO A 94 3.96 -5.50 8.27
C PRO A 94 4.34 -4.07 7.87
N TYR A 95 3.34 -3.21 7.75
CA TYR A 95 3.56 -1.77 7.54
C TYR A 95 3.74 -1.08 8.89
N ASN A 96 4.80 -0.32 9.03
CA ASN A 96 5.17 0.35 10.28
C ASN A 96 5.85 1.71 10.02
N ALA A 97 5.33 2.42 9.04
CA ALA A 97 5.82 3.73 8.64
C ALA A 97 4.66 4.73 8.56
N ALA A 98 5.01 6.02 8.57
CA ALA A 98 4.06 7.12 8.54
C ALA A 98 3.63 7.55 7.12
N GLY A 99 4.13 6.90 6.08
CA GLY A 99 3.74 7.26 4.70
C GLY A 99 2.34 6.75 4.37
N GLU A 100 1.49 7.58 3.81
CA GLU A 100 0.07 7.30 3.61
C GLU A 100 -0.25 6.51 2.33
N ILE A 101 0.76 6.20 1.51
CA ILE A 101 0.53 5.71 0.15
C ILE A 101 1.04 4.29 -0.07
N ASN A 102 2.26 4.00 0.35
CA ASN A 102 2.97 2.79 -0.03
C ASN A 102 2.65 1.58 0.86
N PHE A 103 1.37 1.29 1.06
CA PHE A 103 0.92 0.12 1.82
C PHE A 103 -0.42 -0.40 1.28
N HIS A 104 -0.81 -1.58 1.72
CA HIS A 104 -2.12 -2.19 1.54
C HIS A 104 -2.82 -2.29 2.89
N ARG A 105 -4.14 -2.14 2.92
CA ARG A 105 -4.97 -2.28 4.11
C ARG A 105 -5.99 -3.40 3.91
N GLY A 106 -5.90 -4.46 4.70
CA GLY A 106 -6.78 -5.60 4.55
C GLY A 106 -6.20 -6.89 5.11
N LEU A 107 -6.15 -7.94 4.29
CA LEU A 107 -5.71 -9.28 4.68
C LEU A 107 -4.71 -9.81 3.66
N GLY A 108 -3.63 -10.42 4.15
CA GLY A 108 -2.66 -11.13 3.31
C GLY A 108 -2.18 -12.41 3.98
N ILE A 109 -2.04 -13.49 3.23
CA ILE A 109 -1.55 -14.77 3.71
C ILE A 109 -0.47 -15.34 2.80
N THR A 110 0.56 -15.91 3.38
CA THR A 110 1.57 -16.71 2.69
C THR A 110 1.59 -18.11 3.27
N LEU A 111 1.33 -19.09 2.43
CA LEU A 111 1.43 -20.50 2.75
C LEU A 111 2.74 -21.07 2.17
N ALA A 112 3.43 -21.90 2.94
CA ALA A 112 4.63 -22.57 2.48
C ALA A 112 4.59 -24.06 2.86
N LYS A 113 4.76 -24.92 1.85
CA LYS A 113 4.84 -26.36 2.05
C LYS A 113 5.83 -26.95 1.04
N ASN A 114 6.79 -27.70 1.52
CA ASN A 114 7.87 -28.28 0.71
C ASN A 114 8.59 -27.17 -0.10
N ASN A 115 8.57 -27.30 -1.41
CA ASN A 115 9.19 -26.36 -2.36
C ASN A 115 8.26 -25.24 -2.82
N TRP A 116 6.99 -25.26 -2.44
CA TRP A 116 5.98 -24.30 -2.84
C TRP A 116 5.80 -23.20 -1.79
N GLN A 117 5.64 -21.98 -2.28
CA GLN A 117 5.18 -20.86 -1.49
C GLN A 117 4.08 -20.13 -2.28
N LEU A 118 2.91 -20.01 -1.69
CA LEU A 118 1.76 -19.34 -2.27
C LEU A 118 1.40 -18.15 -1.38
N THR A 119 1.24 -17.00 -1.98
CA THR A 119 0.79 -15.78 -1.29
C THR A 119 -0.46 -15.25 -1.97
N ALA A 120 -1.44 -14.83 -1.18
CA ALA A 120 -2.61 -14.10 -1.67
C ALA A 120 -2.91 -12.94 -0.74
N PHE A 121 -3.47 -11.87 -1.27
CA PHE A 121 -3.91 -10.74 -0.47
C PHE A 121 -5.10 -10.03 -1.10
N VAL A 122 -5.86 -9.36 -0.24
CA VAL A 122 -6.91 -8.41 -0.59
C VAL A 122 -6.72 -7.14 0.23
N SER A 123 -6.91 -5.99 -0.41
CA SER A 123 -6.77 -4.67 0.20
C SER A 123 -7.92 -3.77 -0.22
N TYR A 124 -8.50 -3.10 0.75
CA TYR A 124 -9.50 -2.06 0.53
C TYR A 124 -9.12 -0.82 1.32
N ARG A 125 -8.93 0.30 0.63
CA ARG A 125 -8.56 1.56 1.27
C ARG A 125 -9.08 2.76 0.50
N ASN A 126 -9.18 3.89 1.20
CA ASN A 126 -9.38 5.19 0.59
C ASN A 126 -8.02 5.81 0.27
N ILE A 127 -7.95 6.52 -0.85
CA ILE A 127 -6.76 7.27 -1.31
C ILE A 127 -7.18 8.70 -1.60
N ASP A 128 -6.27 9.62 -1.38
CA ASP A 128 -6.48 11.03 -1.65
C ASP A 128 -6.40 11.29 -3.15
N ALA A 129 -7.32 12.09 -3.64
CA ALA A 129 -7.46 12.30 -5.07
C ALA A 129 -8.12 13.64 -5.38
N ASN A 130 -7.64 14.31 -6.43
CA ASN A 130 -8.24 15.53 -6.93
C ASN A 130 -9.55 15.19 -7.64
N PHE A 131 -10.66 15.55 -7.01
CA PHE A 131 -12.00 15.33 -7.54
C PHE A 131 -12.44 16.49 -8.41
N VAL A 132 -12.97 16.16 -9.59
CA VAL A 132 -13.59 17.09 -10.51
C VAL A 132 -15.07 16.75 -10.66
N ALA A 133 -15.94 17.66 -10.22
CA ALA A 133 -17.37 17.50 -10.41
C ALA A 133 -17.73 17.72 -11.88
N ASP A 134 -18.42 16.78 -12.50
CA ASP A 134 -18.96 16.96 -13.85
C ASP A 134 -20.28 17.75 -13.76
N THR A 135 -20.24 19.04 -14.12
CA THR A 135 -21.40 19.94 -14.09
C THR A 135 -22.28 19.85 -15.33
N LEU A 136 -21.86 19.15 -16.38
CA LEU A 136 -22.50 19.21 -17.69
C LEU A 136 -23.38 17.99 -18.04
N GLN A 137 -23.19 16.84 -17.42
CA GLN A 137 -23.86 15.61 -17.88
C GLN A 137 -24.56 14.78 -16.78
N HIS A 138 -24.83 15.29 -15.59
CA HIS A 138 -25.44 14.52 -14.49
C HIS A 138 -24.69 13.20 -14.14
N GLN A 139 -23.45 13.05 -14.57
CA GLN A 139 -22.64 11.88 -14.29
C GLN A 139 -21.89 12.07 -12.96
N THR A 140 -21.61 10.97 -12.31
CA THR A 140 -20.71 10.95 -11.17
C THR A 140 -19.37 11.54 -11.59
N GLY A 141 -18.88 12.61 -10.91
CA GLY A 141 -17.62 13.25 -11.23
C GLY A 141 -16.43 12.27 -11.31
N TYR A 142 -15.30 12.72 -11.75
CA TYR A 142 -14.10 11.92 -11.97
C TYR A 142 -12.91 12.41 -11.14
N VAL A 143 -11.86 11.61 -11.08
CA VAL A 143 -10.58 11.93 -10.47
C VAL A 143 -9.59 12.32 -11.57
N SER A 144 -8.99 13.50 -11.47
CA SER A 144 -7.95 13.96 -12.41
C SER A 144 -6.56 13.47 -12.07
N SER A 145 -6.26 13.30 -10.77
CA SER A 145 -4.98 12.77 -10.30
C SER A 145 -5.08 12.18 -8.89
N LEU A 146 -4.24 11.19 -8.60
CA LEU A 146 -4.05 10.69 -7.23
C LEU A 146 -3.05 11.57 -6.50
N GLN A 147 -3.35 11.93 -5.26
CA GLN A 147 -2.45 12.69 -4.42
C GLN A 147 -1.50 11.75 -3.66
N THR A 148 -0.23 12.10 -3.65
CA THR A 148 0.82 11.27 -3.07
C THR A 148 1.59 11.96 -1.94
N SER A 149 1.20 13.17 -1.58
CA SER A 149 1.87 13.96 -0.53
C SER A 149 1.47 13.55 0.89
N GLY A 150 0.22 13.11 1.10
CA GLY A 150 -0.35 12.86 2.42
C GLY A 150 -0.56 14.13 3.26
N TYR A 151 -0.58 15.33 2.64
CA TYR A 151 -0.79 16.58 3.37
C TYR A 151 -2.25 17.01 3.35
N HIS A 152 -2.78 17.40 4.54
CA HIS A 152 -4.15 17.89 4.73
C HIS A 152 -4.17 19.20 5.53
N ARG A 153 -3.41 20.21 5.05
CA ARG A 153 -3.21 21.51 5.71
C ARG A 153 -4.17 22.57 5.22
N THR A 154 -4.47 22.53 3.91
CA THR A 154 -5.38 23.48 3.27
C THR A 154 -6.79 22.90 3.18
N LYS A 155 -7.77 23.75 2.86
CA LYS A 155 -9.14 23.32 2.64
C LYS A 155 -9.24 22.33 1.47
N THR A 156 -8.57 22.61 0.36
CA THR A 156 -8.54 21.77 -0.84
C THR A 156 -7.95 20.40 -0.52
N GLU A 157 -6.74 20.34 0.09
CA GLU A 157 -6.10 19.09 0.51
C GLU A 157 -7.02 18.26 1.43
N THR A 158 -7.75 18.93 2.34
CA THR A 158 -8.68 18.26 3.26
C THR A 158 -9.96 17.79 2.55
N ASP A 159 -10.41 18.49 1.51
CA ASP A 159 -11.59 18.11 0.73
C ASP A 159 -11.29 16.91 -0.18
N ASP A 160 -10.05 16.78 -0.64
CA ASP A 160 -9.56 15.69 -1.49
C ASP A 160 -9.21 14.41 -0.71
N LYS A 161 -9.21 14.47 0.62
CA LYS A 161 -8.86 13.35 1.48
C LYS A 161 -9.80 12.16 1.33
N GLY A 162 -9.25 11.00 1.01
CA GLY A 162 -9.97 9.72 0.97
C GLY A 162 -11.09 9.65 -0.06
N ILE A 163 -11.10 10.50 -1.08
CA ILE A 163 -12.14 10.59 -2.11
C ILE A 163 -12.21 9.31 -2.95
N GLN A 164 -11.05 8.76 -3.32
CA GLN A 164 -10.98 7.60 -4.17
C GLN A 164 -10.92 6.31 -3.35
N ARG A 165 -11.80 5.37 -3.64
CA ARG A 165 -11.75 4.02 -3.06
C ARG A 165 -11.00 3.08 -3.98
N GLN A 166 -10.02 2.39 -3.44
CA GLN A 166 -9.22 1.39 -4.13
C GLN A 166 -9.48 0.02 -3.54
N LEU A 167 -9.87 -0.93 -4.38
CA LEU A 167 -9.80 -2.35 -4.08
C LEU A 167 -8.62 -2.94 -4.85
N ALA A 168 -7.79 -3.71 -4.16
CA ALA A 168 -6.67 -4.42 -4.78
C ALA A 168 -6.66 -5.86 -4.30
N PHE A 169 -6.38 -6.79 -5.19
CA PHE A 169 -6.09 -8.17 -4.83
C PHE A 169 -4.99 -8.72 -5.71
N GLY A 170 -4.23 -9.63 -5.16
CA GLY A 170 -3.14 -10.22 -5.91
C GLY A 170 -2.67 -11.53 -5.33
N ALA A 171 -1.91 -12.24 -6.12
CA ALA A 171 -1.34 -13.52 -5.78
C ALA A 171 0.08 -13.68 -6.30
N ASN A 172 0.85 -14.50 -5.60
CA ASN A 172 2.18 -14.93 -5.98
C ASN A 172 2.27 -16.44 -5.77
N ALA A 173 2.73 -17.18 -6.76
CA ALA A 173 3.11 -18.56 -6.64
C ALA A 173 4.62 -18.68 -6.90
N ARG A 174 5.36 -19.24 -5.96
CA ARG A 174 6.80 -19.48 -6.06
C ARG A 174 7.11 -20.95 -5.87
N TYR A 175 7.95 -21.47 -6.75
CA TYR A 175 8.49 -22.81 -6.64
C TYR A 175 10.02 -22.77 -6.59
N ARG A 176 10.61 -23.52 -5.66
CA ARG A 176 12.06 -23.64 -5.48
C ARG A 176 12.52 -25.01 -5.96
N PHE A 177 13.42 -25.02 -6.92
CA PHE A 177 14.07 -26.22 -7.39
C PHE A 177 15.59 -26.05 -7.30
N LYS A 178 16.22 -26.72 -6.35
CA LYS A 178 17.67 -26.57 -6.07
C LYS A 178 18.08 -25.10 -5.98
N LYS A 179 18.85 -24.59 -6.95
CA LYS A 179 19.30 -23.19 -7.06
C LYS A 179 18.37 -22.31 -7.89
N LEU A 180 17.35 -22.88 -8.52
CA LEU A 180 16.40 -22.17 -9.37
C LEU A 180 15.16 -21.78 -8.57
N HIS A 181 14.77 -20.51 -8.65
CA HIS A 181 13.52 -20.02 -8.10
C HIS A 181 12.63 -19.49 -9.24
N LEU A 182 11.51 -20.15 -9.46
CA LEU A 182 10.50 -19.69 -10.41
C LEU A 182 9.36 -19.03 -9.65
N SER A 183 8.84 -17.92 -10.16
CA SER A 183 7.65 -17.33 -9.58
C SER A 183 6.78 -16.65 -10.64
N ILE A 184 5.47 -16.76 -10.45
CA ILE A 184 4.45 -16.04 -11.19
C ILE A 184 3.72 -15.09 -10.26
N ASN A 185 3.42 -13.90 -10.75
CA ASN A 185 2.79 -12.85 -9.97
C ASN A 185 1.62 -12.26 -10.75
N GLY A 186 0.54 -11.95 -10.04
CA GLY A 186 -0.58 -11.18 -10.55
C GLY A 186 -1.09 -10.21 -9.51
N ILE A 187 -1.48 -9.03 -9.95
CA ILE A 187 -2.15 -8.02 -9.12
C ILE A 187 -3.20 -7.32 -9.97
N TYR A 188 -4.35 -7.05 -9.35
CA TYR A 188 -5.44 -6.33 -9.96
C TYR A 188 -5.87 -5.18 -9.04
N TYR A 189 -6.09 -4.02 -9.65
CA TYR A 189 -6.61 -2.82 -9.00
C TYR A 189 -7.93 -2.41 -9.62
N THR A 190 -8.88 -2.00 -8.79
CA THR A 190 -10.08 -1.31 -9.24
C THR A 190 -10.32 -0.07 -8.40
N PHE A 191 -10.85 0.95 -9.04
CA PHE A 191 -11.13 2.25 -8.44
C PHE A 191 -12.62 2.55 -8.56
N ARG A 192 -13.19 3.22 -7.56
CA ARG A 192 -14.61 3.60 -7.57
C ARG A 192 -14.91 4.66 -8.62
N LEU A 193 -14.08 5.69 -8.70
CA LEU A 193 -14.24 6.79 -9.64
C LEU A 193 -13.26 6.62 -10.80
N PRO A 194 -13.66 6.94 -12.03
CA PRO A 194 -12.75 6.89 -13.17
C PRO A 194 -11.61 7.90 -12.99
N LEU A 195 -10.40 7.50 -13.38
CA LEU A 195 -9.25 8.39 -13.45
C LEU A 195 -9.14 8.91 -14.89
N ILE A 196 -9.52 10.16 -15.09
CA ILE A 196 -9.50 10.80 -16.40
C ILE A 196 -8.39 11.86 -16.42
N LYS A 197 -7.42 11.67 -17.31
CA LYS A 197 -6.36 12.64 -17.56
C LYS A 197 -6.67 13.44 -18.81
N PRO A 198 -6.24 14.72 -18.90
CA PRO A 198 -6.33 15.48 -20.13
C PRO A 198 -5.69 14.73 -21.31
N ALA A 199 -6.31 14.80 -22.47
CA ALA A 199 -5.81 14.17 -23.70
C ALA A 199 -4.62 14.98 -24.24
N GLU A 200 -3.44 14.68 -23.75
CA GLU A 200 -2.17 15.25 -24.20
C GLU A 200 -1.39 14.21 -25.00
N PRO A 201 -0.56 14.61 -25.98
CA PRO A 201 0.19 13.66 -26.82
C PRO A 201 0.97 12.60 -26.04
N TYR A 202 1.49 12.94 -24.87
CA TYR A 202 2.21 12.02 -23.98
C TYR A 202 1.31 11.14 -23.10
N ASN A 203 -0.02 11.40 -23.09
CA ASN A 203 -1.01 10.62 -22.33
C ASN A 203 -1.85 9.69 -23.21
N LEU A 204 -1.63 9.65 -24.53
CA LEU A 204 -2.44 8.88 -25.47
C LEU A 204 -2.52 7.38 -25.14
N PHE A 205 -1.51 6.84 -24.46
CA PHE A 205 -1.44 5.43 -24.03
C PHE A 205 -1.55 5.26 -22.53
N ALA A 206 -1.96 6.29 -21.79
CA ALA A 206 -2.26 6.15 -20.38
C ALA A 206 -3.48 5.26 -20.20
N LEU A 207 -3.38 4.26 -19.34
CA LEU A 207 -4.52 3.41 -18.97
C LEU A 207 -5.59 4.29 -18.32
N ASN A 208 -6.77 4.30 -18.93
CA ASN A 208 -7.99 4.93 -18.41
C ASN A 208 -8.68 3.98 -17.42
#